data_f5a88d8e6a5f55e506b6ff977dad3273
#
_entry.id   f5a88d8e6a5f55e506b6ff977dad3273
#
_cell.length_a   1.000
_cell.length_b   1.000
_cell.length_c   1.000
_cell.angle_alpha   90.00
_cell.angle_beta   90.00
_cell.angle_gamma   90.00
#
_symmetry.space_group_name_H-M   'P 1'
#
loop_
_entity.id
_entity.type
_entity.pdbx_description
1 polymer ?
#
loop_
_entity_poly.entity_id
_entity_poly.type
_entity_poly.pdbx_seq_one_letter_code
_entity_poly.pdbx_strand_id
1 'polypeptide(L)'
;MIGSERVPESNITKKVLAKALKNCMQTKSFAKITVMDICEECGMNRKTFYYHFKDKFDLVNWIFNIECLKQLHHSEYVFLWENFETLCEYFYENKDFYREVFSYDGQNSFTEYFQEIFYALLAEDFCVVFPSLKGHKYESFVISLYLDVFVCGIKRWIRDPACTPPKEFCMLIKMILLKSSEAFVENFHY
;
A
#
# COMPACT_ATOMS: atom_id res chain seq x y z
N MET A 1 16.89 -20.11 -27.58
CA MET A 1 15.42 -20.10 -27.75
C MET A 1 14.86 -19.52 -26.46
N ILE A 2 14.47 -18.25 -26.49
CA ILE A 2 13.90 -17.56 -25.32
C ILE A 2 12.42 -17.93 -25.31
N GLY A 3 12.00 -18.73 -24.31
CA GLY A 3 10.62 -19.10 -24.12
C GLY A 3 9.78 -17.88 -23.81
N SER A 4 8.91 -17.49 -24.71
CA SER A 4 7.85 -16.50 -24.48
C SER A 4 6.90 -17.08 -23.43
N GLU A 5 7.01 -16.66 -22.18
CA GLU A 5 5.98 -16.89 -21.17
C GLU A 5 4.69 -16.25 -21.66
N ARG A 6 3.74 -17.07 -22.05
CA ARG A 6 2.37 -16.63 -22.37
C ARG A 6 1.77 -16.08 -21.08
N VAL A 7 1.66 -14.77 -20.99
CA VAL A 7 0.88 -14.11 -19.91
C VAL A 7 -0.54 -14.69 -19.99
N PRO A 8 -1.07 -15.30 -18.92
CA PRO A 8 -2.42 -15.85 -18.93
C PRO A 8 -3.44 -14.80 -19.38
N GLU A 9 -4.39 -15.14 -20.23
CA GLU A 9 -5.45 -14.22 -20.72
C GLU A 9 -6.15 -13.48 -19.58
N SER A 10 -6.31 -14.15 -18.44
CA SER A 10 -6.83 -13.57 -17.21
C SER A 10 -6.03 -12.33 -16.73
N ASN A 11 -4.70 -12.31 -16.85
CA ASN A 11 -3.88 -11.18 -16.44
C ASN A 11 -3.97 -10.01 -17.42
N ILE A 12 -4.20 -10.27 -18.71
CA ILE A 12 -4.41 -9.22 -19.71
C ILE A 12 -5.72 -8.49 -19.41
N THR A 13 -6.80 -9.22 -19.17
CA THR A 13 -8.11 -8.66 -18.82
C THR A 13 -8.04 -7.80 -17.55
N LYS A 14 -7.38 -8.29 -16.51
CA LYS A 14 -7.17 -7.53 -15.25
C LYS A 14 -6.42 -6.22 -15.50
N LYS A 15 -5.35 -6.23 -16.31
CA LYS A 15 -4.61 -5.01 -16.68
C LYS A 15 -5.45 -4.01 -17.45
N VAL A 16 -6.32 -4.49 -18.35
CA VAL A 16 -7.24 -3.61 -19.11
C VAL A 16 -8.25 -2.95 -18.16
N LEU A 17 -8.83 -3.70 -17.23
CA LEU A 17 -9.74 -3.16 -16.20
C LEU A 17 -9.03 -2.16 -15.28
N ALA A 18 -7.78 -2.42 -14.89
CA ALA A 18 -6.97 -1.50 -14.09
C ALA A 18 -6.71 -0.19 -14.83
N LYS A 19 -6.37 -0.25 -16.12
CA LYS A 19 -6.19 0.93 -16.95
C LYS A 19 -7.49 1.72 -17.08
N ALA A 20 -8.62 1.04 -17.29
CA ALA A 20 -9.93 1.67 -17.36
C ALA A 20 -10.30 2.41 -16.08
N LEU A 21 -10.06 1.82 -14.90
CA LEU A 21 -10.26 2.51 -13.63
C LEU A 21 -9.40 3.79 -13.53
N LYS A 22 -8.10 3.69 -13.85
CA LYS A 22 -7.19 4.87 -13.85
C LYS A 22 -7.66 5.96 -14.81
N ASN A 23 -8.18 5.59 -15.99
CA ASN A 23 -8.75 6.56 -16.96
C ASN A 23 -10.02 7.22 -16.40
N CYS A 24 -10.96 6.46 -15.83
CA CYS A 24 -12.16 7.01 -15.21
C CYS A 24 -11.82 8.03 -14.12
N MET A 25 -10.74 7.80 -13.37
CA MET A 25 -10.30 8.71 -12.30
C MET A 25 -9.73 10.05 -12.80
N GLN A 26 -9.44 10.20 -14.10
CA GLN A 26 -9.04 11.49 -14.66
C GLN A 26 -10.19 12.50 -14.70
N THR A 27 -11.43 12.04 -14.72
CA THR A 27 -12.61 12.88 -14.89
C THR A 27 -13.64 12.76 -13.77
N LYS A 28 -13.52 11.73 -12.93
CA LYS A 28 -14.51 11.37 -11.90
C LYS A 28 -13.81 10.93 -10.62
N SER A 29 -14.24 11.45 -9.47
CA SER A 29 -13.67 11.01 -8.18
C SER A 29 -13.90 9.52 -7.95
N PHE A 30 -12.95 8.84 -7.33
CA PHE A 30 -12.99 7.40 -7.05
C PHE A 30 -14.30 6.97 -6.36
N ALA A 31 -14.79 7.76 -5.39
CA ALA A 31 -16.03 7.46 -4.68
C ALA A 31 -17.25 7.32 -5.62
N LYS A 32 -17.30 8.12 -6.69
CA LYS A 32 -18.42 8.15 -7.65
C LYS A 32 -18.28 7.17 -8.81
N ILE A 33 -17.11 6.58 -9.01
CA ILE A 33 -16.90 5.59 -10.07
C ILE A 33 -17.63 4.30 -9.72
N THR A 34 -18.36 3.77 -10.69
CA THR A 34 -19.08 2.48 -10.60
C THR A 34 -18.39 1.41 -11.46
N VAL A 35 -18.70 0.13 -11.21
CA VAL A 35 -18.25 -0.96 -12.09
C VAL A 35 -18.73 -0.78 -13.53
N MET A 36 -19.88 -0.13 -13.72
CA MET A 36 -20.41 0.18 -15.04
C MET A 36 -19.49 1.15 -15.80
N ASP A 37 -19.08 2.24 -15.15
CA ASP A 37 -18.15 3.22 -15.73
C ASP A 37 -16.84 2.55 -16.19
N ILE A 38 -16.28 1.66 -15.37
CA ILE A 38 -15.04 0.93 -15.68
C ILE A 38 -15.24 0.00 -16.89
N CYS A 39 -16.37 -0.71 -16.92
CA CYS A 39 -16.69 -1.62 -18.03
C CYS A 39 -16.92 -0.87 -19.34
N GLU A 40 -17.63 0.25 -19.32
CA GLU A 40 -17.87 1.11 -20.49
C GLU A 40 -16.57 1.67 -21.04
N GLU A 41 -15.67 2.16 -20.16
CA GLU A 41 -14.37 2.70 -20.54
C GLU A 41 -13.50 1.69 -21.32
N CYS A 42 -13.60 0.39 -21.02
CA CYS A 42 -12.80 -0.64 -21.71
C CYS A 42 -13.60 -1.51 -22.68
N GLY A 43 -14.88 -1.25 -22.92
CA GLY A 43 -15.73 -2.03 -23.80
C GLY A 43 -16.03 -3.44 -23.32
N MET A 44 -15.93 -3.68 -21.99
CA MET A 44 -16.21 -4.99 -21.38
C MET A 44 -17.59 -5.02 -20.72
N ASN A 45 -18.13 -6.20 -20.53
CA ASN A 45 -19.39 -6.36 -19.80
C ASN A 45 -19.14 -6.57 -18.29
N ARG A 46 -20.15 -6.27 -17.46
CA ARG A 46 -20.09 -6.45 -16.00
C ARG A 46 -19.82 -7.89 -15.56
N LYS A 47 -20.23 -8.90 -16.34
CA LYS A 47 -19.97 -10.31 -16.03
C LYS A 47 -18.46 -10.59 -16.07
N THR A 48 -17.77 -10.03 -17.07
CA THR A 48 -16.30 -10.13 -17.17
C THR A 48 -15.62 -9.47 -15.98
N PHE A 49 -16.09 -8.30 -15.54
CA PHE A 49 -15.56 -7.64 -14.33
C PHE A 49 -15.69 -8.55 -13.11
N TYR A 50 -16.93 -9.01 -12.83
CA TYR A 50 -17.21 -9.82 -11.63
C TYR A 50 -16.61 -11.24 -11.67
N TYR A 51 -16.18 -11.70 -12.83
CA TYR A 51 -15.36 -12.91 -12.93
C TYR A 51 -13.96 -12.73 -12.32
N HIS A 52 -13.42 -11.50 -12.35
CA HIS A 52 -12.06 -11.20 -11.91
C HIS A 52 -12.00 -10.49 -10.55
N PHE A 53 -12.98 -9.66 -10.22
CA PHE A 53 -12.99 -8.79 -9.05
C PHE A 53 -14.37 -8.72 -8.42
N LYS A 54 -14.41 -8.67 -7.07
CA LYS A 54 -15.67 -8.52 -6.31
C LYS A 54 -16.28 -7.12 -6.53
N ASP A 55 -15.43 -6.11 -6.52
CA ASP A 55 -15.79 -4.70 -6.64
C ASP A 55 -14.56 -3.87 -7.10
N LYS A 56 -14.74 -2.55 -7.18
CA LYS A 56 -13.66 -1.63 -7.57
C LYS A 56 -12.54 -1.55 -6.52
N PHE A 57 -12.81 -1.87 -5.27
CA PHE A 57 -11.80 -1.86 -4.20
C PHE A 57 -10.87 -3.06 -4.34
N ASP A 58 -11.41 -4.23 -4.64
CA ASP A 58 -10.65 -5.43 -4.95
C ASP A 58 -9.74 -5.20 -6.19
N LEU A 59 -10.22 -4.46 -7.19
CA LEU A 59 -9.39 -4.03 -8.33
C LEU A 59 -8.25 -3.11 -7.89
N VAL A 60 -8.48 -2.14 -7.00
CA VAL A 60 -7.43 -1.28 -6.44
C VAL A 60 -6.39 -2.11 -5.68
N ASN A 61 -6.82 -3.04 -4.84
CA ASN A 61 -5.94 -3.93 -4.09
C ASN A 61 -5.06 -4.76 -5.04
N TRP A 62 -5.65 -5.26 -6.13
CA TRP A 62 -4.89 -5.98 -7.16
C TRP A 62 -3.87 -5.08 -7.88
N ILE A 63 -4.22 -3.83 -8.20
CA ILE A 63 -3.29 -2.85 -8.80
C ILE A 63 -2.07 -2.67 -7.88
N PHE A 64 -2.30 -2.41 -6.61
CA PHE A 64 -1.23 -2.24 -5.63
C PHE A 64 -0.34 -3.48 -5.52
N ASN A 65 -0.94 -4.67 -5.47
CA ASN A 65 -0.20 -5.94 -5.43
C ASN A 65 0.72 -6.12 -6.63
N ILE A 66 0.24 -5.81 -7.82
CA ILE A 66 1.01 -6.08 -9.06
C ILE A 66 2.04 -4.99 -9.33
N GLU A 67 1.69 -3.73 -9.05
CA GLU A 67 2.54 -2.60 -9.40
C GLU A 67 3.53 -2.24 -8.28
N CYS A 68 3.22 -2.53 -7.03
CA CYS A 68 4.06 -2.21 -5.87
C CYS A 68 4.60 -3.47 -5.19
N LEU A 69 3.74 -4.29 -4.56
CA LEU A 69 4.20 -5.37 -3.68
C LEU A 69 5.09 -6.40 -4.38
N LYS A 70 4.86 -6.69 -5.66
CA LYS A 70 5.72 -7.60 -6.43
C LYS A 70 7.12 -7.05 -6.72
N GLN A 71 7.31 -5.74 -6.60
CA GLN A 71 8.60 -5.11 -6.79
C GLN A 71 9.40 -5.01 -5.49
N LEU A 72 8.72 -5.19 -4.35
CA LEU A 72 9.38 -5.20 -3.05
C LEU A 72 10.25 -6.45 -2.93
N HIS A 73 11.50 -6.25 -2.53
CA HIS A 73 12.45 -7.35 -2.34
C HIS A 73 12.10 -8.13 -1.06
N HIS A 74 11.91 -9.43 -1.19
CA HIS A 74 11.85 -10.35 -0.05
C HIS A 74 13.29 -10.74 0.32
N SER A 75 14.02 -9.86 1.02
CA SER A 75 15.28 -10.24 1.63
C SER A 75 15.04 -10.77 3.05
N GLU A 76 15.77 -11.79 3.46
CA GLU A 76 15.58 -12.47 4.77
C GLU A 76 15.91 -11.58 5.98
N TYR A 77 16.44 -10.37 5.81
CA TYR A 77 17.05 -9.64 6.91
C TYR A 77 16.63 -8.17 7.13
N VAL A 78 16.11 -7.43 6.17
CA VAL A 78 15.68 -6.03 6.40
C VAL A 78 14.63 -5.60 5.37
N PHE A 79 13.39 -6.00 5.57
CA PHE A 79 12.28 -5.57 4.71
C PHE A 79 11.97 -4.08 4.88
N LEU A 80 12.06 -3.57 6.13
CA LEU A 80 11.51 -2.29 6.51
C LEU A 80 12.11 -1.10 5.73
N TRP A 81 13.43 -0.98 5.68
CA TRP A 81 14.03 0.26 5.17
C TRP A 81 14.26 0.26 3.67
N GLU A 82 14.71 -0.86 3.09
CA GLU A 82 14.95 -0.97 1.66
C GLU A 82 13.65 -0.88 0.86
N ASN A 83 12.60 -1.51 1.37
CA ASN A 83 11.29 -1.51 0.72
C ASN A 83 10.46 -0.26 1.02
N PHE A 84 10.70 0.42 2.14
CA PHE A 84 9.95 1.62 2.49
C PHE A 84 10.22 2.79 1.52
N GLU A 85 11.46 2.97 1.08
CA GLU A 85 11.79 3.98 0.06
C GLU A 85 11.11 3.64 -1.27
N THR A 86 11.21 2.40 -1.74
CA THR A 86 10.53 1.93 -2.96
C THR A 86 9.01 2.13 -2.89
N LEU A 87 8.41 1.85 -1.74
CA LEU A 87 6.99 2.09 -1.51
C LEU A 87 6.62 3.57 -1.59
N CYS A 88 7.42 4.43 -0.95
CA CYS A 88 7.19 5.88 -1.00
C CYS A 88 7.39 6.44 -2.41
N GLU A 89 8.39 5.96 -3.16
CA GLU A 89 8.57 6.31 -4.57
C GLU A 89 7.35 5.92 -5.40
N TYR A 90 6.87 4.69 -5.25
CA TYR A 90 5.67 4.22 -5.94
C TYR A 90 4.43 5.07 -5.63
N PHE A 91 4.18 5.39 -4.36
CA PHE A 91 3.06 6.25 -3.98
C PHE A 91 3.20 7.67 -4.53
N TYR A 92 4.41 8.21 -4.53
CA TYR A 92 4.68 9.55 -5.06
C TYR A 92 4.46 9.64 -6.56
N GLU A 93 4.92 8.67 -7.33
CA GLU A 93 4.70 8.58 -8.77
C GLU A 93 3.22 8.41 -9.13
N ASN A 94 2.46 7.73 -8.27
CA ASN A 94 1.03 7.46 -8.45
C ASN A 94 0.15 8.30 -7.50
N LYS A 95 0.64 9.45 -7.02
CA LYS A 95 0.00 10.23 -5.95
C LYS A 95 -1.42 10.65 -6.26
N ASP A 96 -1.73 11.04 -7.48
CA ASP A 96 -3.07 11.49 -7.85
C ASP A 96 -4.11 10.36 -7.76
N PHE A 97 -3.71 9.15 -8.15
CA PHE A 97 -4.52 7.95 -7.98
C PHE A 97 -4.73 7.61 -6.50
N TYR A 98 -3.66 7.50 -5.71
CA TYR A 98 -3.76 7.12 -4.31
C TYR A 98 -4.34 8.20 -3.41
N ARG A 99 -4.22 9.48 -3.76
CA ARG A 99 -4.91 10.58 -3.08
C ARG A 99 -6.43 10.39 -3.10
N GLU A 100 -6.98 10.05 -4.23
CA GLU A 100 -8.41 9.73 -4.40
C GLU A 100 -8.81 8.43 -3.71
N VAL A 101 -7.99 7.39 -3.82
CA VAL A 101 -8.25 6.08 -3.20
C VAL A 101 -8.23 6.17 -1.67
N PHE A 102 -7.24 6.83 -1.09
CA PHE A 102 -7.13 7.06 0.36
C PHE A 102 -8.15 8.07 0.90
N SER A 103 -8.85 8.82 0.07
CA SER A 103 -9.92 9.72 0.52
C SER A 103 -11.21 8.96 0.86
N TYR A 104 -11.33 7.71 0.45
CA TYR A 104 -12.46 6.84 0.76
C TYR A 104 -12.20 6.07 2.06
N ASP A 105 -12.96 6.40 3.10
CA ASP A 105 -12.85 5.77 4.44
C ASP A 105 -14.04 4.81 4.74
N GLY A 106 -14.70 4.26 3.71
CA GLY A 106 -15.79 3.28 3.85
C GLY A 106 -15.30 1.84 4.02
N GLN A 107 -16.25 0.94 4.15
CA GLN A 107 -16.02 -0.52 4.22
C GLN A 107 -15.22 -1.01 3.01
N ASN A 108 -14.30 -1.96 3.19
CA ASN A 108 -13.37 -2.46 2.19
C ASN A 108 -12.41 -1.37 1.64
N SER A 109 -12.13 -0.33 2.42
CA SER A 109 -11.23 0.74 1.98
C SER A 109 -9.83 0.19 1.68
N PHE A 110 -9.13 0.83 0.75
CA PHE A 110 -7.72 0.52 0.51
C PHE A 110 -6.86 0.74 1.77
N THR A 111 -7.28 1.64 2.67
CA THR A 111 -6.61 1.85 3.96
C THR A 111 -6.60 0.58 4.80
N GLU A 112 -7.74 -0.10 4.94
CA GLU A 112 -7.85 -1.36 5.70
C GLU A 112 -6.95 -2.44 5.08
N TYR A 113 -7.06 -2.64 3.77
CA TYR A 113 -6.21 -3.59 3.03
C TYR A 113 -4.72 -3.29 3.19
N PHE A 114 -4.33 -2.02 3.08
CA PHE A 114 -2.95 -1.58 3.23
C PHE A 114 -2.43 -1.84 4.66
N GLN A 115 -3.24 -1.56 5.69
CA GLN A 115 -2.91 -1.88 7.08
C GLN A 115 -2.68 -3.39 7.29
N GLU A 116 -3.58 -4.24 6.79
CA GLU A 116 -3.45 -5.70 6.91
C GLU A 116 -2.15 -6.22 6.30
N ILE A 117 -1.84 -5.80 5.07
CA ILE A 117 -0.60 -6.21 4.37
C ILE A 117 0.63 -5.71 5.14
N PHE A 118 0.62 -4.45 5.56
CA PHE A 118 1.75 -3.86 6.28
C PHE A 118 1.94 -4.50 7.64
N TYR A 119 0.86 -4.81 8.37
CA TYR A 119 0.98 -5.55 9.62
C TYR A 119 1.66 -6.90 9.39
N ALA A 120 1.23 -7.65 8.39
CA ALA A 120 1.81 -8.95 8.09
C ALA A 120 3.30 -8.88 7.72
N LEU A 121 3.70 -7.84 6.96
CA LEU A 121 5.07 -7.66 6.49
C LEU A 121 6.02 -7.10 7.54
N LEU A 122 5.53 -6.20 8.40
CA LEU A 122 6.38 -5.46 9.33
C LEU A 122 6.41 -6.03 10.74
N ALA A 123 5.50 -6.93 11.10
CA ALA A 123 5.44 -7.47 12.46
C ALA A 123 6.76 -8.16 12.87
N GLU A 124 7.40 -8.89 11.96
CA GLU A 124 8.69 -9.55 12.22
C GLU A 124 9.84 -8.54 12.30
N ASP A 125 9.87 -7.55 11.41
CA ASP A 125 10.91 -6.52 11.36
C ASP A 125 10.85 -5.59 12.58
N PHE A 126 9.66 -5.34 13.12
CA PHE A 126 9.51 -4.58 14.36
C PHE A 126 10.19 -5.27 15.54
N CYS A 127 10.15 -6.60 15.60
CA CYS A 127 10.87 -7.34 16.65
C CYS A 127 12.40 -7.26 16.50
N VAL A 128 12.92 -6.97 15.30
CA VAL A 128 14.35 -6.70 15.08
C VAL A 128 14.72 -5.28 15.52
N VAL A 129 13.86 -4.30 15.23
CA VAL A 129 14.08 -2.89 15.63
C VAL A 129 13.84 -2.68 17.12
N PHE A 130 12.91 -3.44 17.71
CA PHE A 130 12.55 -3.39 19.14
C PHE A 130 12.68 -4.77 19.80
N PRO A 131 13.91 -5.30 20.02
CA PRO A 131 14.09 -6.64 20.56
C PRO A 131 13.45 -6.85 21.94
N SER A 132 13.36 -5.78 22.76
CA SER A 132 12.72 -5.78 24.08
C SER A 132 11.21 -5.96 24.04
N LEU A 133 10.56 -5.74 22.88
CA LEU A 133 9.13 -5.96 22.69
C LEU A 133 8.77 -7.41 22.40
N LYS A 134 9.71 -8.22 21.90
CA LYS A 134 9.45 -9.61 21.51
C LYS A 134 8.94 -10.43 22.68
N GLY A 135 7.71 -10.93 22.57
CA GLY A 135 7.03 -11.67 23.63
C GLY A 135 6.50 -10.81 24.78
N HIS A 136 6.62 -9.47 24.70
CA HIS A 136 6.09 -8.58 25.72
C HIS A 136 4.58 -8.42 25.60
N LYS A 137 3.87 -8.26 26.72
CA LYS A 137 2.39 -8.12 26.75
C LYS A 137 1.83 -6.96 25.89
N TYR A 138 2.65 -5.96 25.57
CA TYR A 138 2.28 -4.81 24.74
C TYR A 138 2.79 -4.91 23.30
N GLU A 139 3.41 -6.00 22.88
CA GLU A 139 3.98 -6.17 21.55
C GLU A 139 2.98 -5.81 20.44
N SER A 140 1.83 -6.49 20.41
CA SER A 140 0.81 -6.26 19.38
C SER A 140 0.27 -4.83 19.39
N PHE A 141 0.11 -4.23 20.58
CA PHE A 141 -0.36 -2.86 20.70
C PHE A 141 0.65 -1.86 20.12
N VAL A 142 1.92 -2.01 20.45
CA VAL A 142 2.98 -1.11 19.97
C VAL A 142 3.15 -1.25 18.46
N ILE A 143 3.17 -2.47 17.92
CA ILE A 143 3.23 -2.71 16.48
C ILE A 143 2.03 -2.03 15.78
N SER A 144 0.81 -2.22 16.26
CA SER A 144 -0.38 -1.58 15.69
C SER A 144 -0.29 -0.06 15.72
N LEU A 145 0.18 0.53 16.82
CA LEU A 145 0.36 1.98 16.94
C LEU A 145 1.33 2.53 15.91
N TYR A 146 2.48 1.87 15.71
CA TYR A 146 3.45 2.29 14.69
C TYR A 146 2.90 2.15 13.27
N LEU A 147 2.14 1.09 12.99
CA LEU A 147 1.49 0.92 11.69
C LEU A 147 0.47 2.02 11.41
N ASP A 148 -0.33 2.39 12.41
CA ASP A 148 -1.26 3.50 12.28
C ASP A 148 -0.54 4.82 11.99
N VAL A 149 0.58 5.07 12.66
CA VAL A 149 1.43 6.24 12.39
C VAL A 149 1.96 6.21 10.95
N PHE A 150 2.42 5.05 10.47
CA PHE A 150 2.91 4.90 9.10
C PHE A 150 1.81 5.15 8.06
N VAL A 151 0.68 4.49 8.19
CA VAL A 151 -0.45 4.62 7.25
C VAL A 151 -0.98 6.05 7.24
N CYS A 152 -1.18 6.65 8.43
CA CYS A 152 -1.61 8.05 8.55
C CYS A 152 -0.55 9.02 8.01
N GLY A 153 0.73 8.73 8.23
CA GLY A 153 1.84 9.51 7.70
C GLY A 153 1.85 9.53 6.17
N ILE A 154 1.76 8.37 5.52
CA ILE A 154 1.70 8.24 4.06
C ILE A 154 0.46 8.95 3.51
N LYS A 155 -0.73 8.72 4.09
CA LYS A 155 -1.98 9.39 3.68
C LYS A 155 -1.85 10.92 3.75
N ARG A 156 -1.30 11.45 4.84
CA ARG A 156 -1.10 12.89 5.03
C ARG A 156 -0.09 13.45 4.04
N TRP A 157 1.04 12.76 3.86
CA TRP A 157 2.09 13.16 2.94
C TRP A 157 1.59 13.24 1.49
N ILE A 158 0.88 12.22 0.98
CA ILE A 158 0.36 12.20 -0.39
C ILE A 158 -0.73 13.26 -0.58
N ARG A 159 -1.55 13.54 0.45
CA ARG A 159 -2.62 14.55 0.37
C ARG A 159 -2.09 15.98 0.30
N ASP A 160 -0.89 16.23 0.77
CA ASP A 160 -0.28 17.55 0.68
C ASP A 160 0.03 17.88 -0.81
N PRO A 161 -0.52 18.98 -1.37
CA PRO A 161 -0.18 19.41 -2.71
C PRO A 161 1.31 19.68 -2.91
N ALA A 162 2.00 20.12 -1.85
CA ALA A 162 3.44 20.37 -1.79
C ALA A 162 4.20 19.22 -1.14
N CYS A 163 3.73 17.96 -1.33
CA CYS A 163 4.37 16.82 -0.68
C CYS A 163 5.86 16.76 -1.01
N THR A 164 6.67 16.59 0.03
CA THR A 164 8.14 16.51 -0.07
C THR A 164 8.57 15.31 -0.91
N PRO A 165 9.78 15.32 -1.51
CA PRO A 165 10.32 14.16 -2.20
C PRO A 165 10.35 12.91 -1.32
N PRO A 166 10.17 11.70 -1.89
CA PRO A 166 10.13 10.44 -1.15
C PRO A 166 11.29 10.24 -0.19
N LYS A 167 12.52 10.55 -0.62
CA LYS A 167 13.72 10.41 0.20
C LYS A 167 13.70 11.26 1.48
N GLU A 168 13.21 12.48 1.39
CA GLU A 168 13.07 13.37 2.56
C GLU A 168 12.02 12.83 3.53
N PHE A 169 10.87 12.40 3.01
CA PHE A 169 9.82 11.79 3.82
C PHE A 169 10.31 10.52 4.51
N CYS A 170 10.98 9.62 3.79
CA CYS A 170 11.55 8.39 4.34
C CYS A 170 12.58 8.69 5.43
N MET A 171 13.44 9.68 5.23
CA MET A 171 14.43 10.10 6.22
C MET A 171 13.75 10.60 7.52
N LEU A 172 12.70 11.41 7.41
CA LEU A 172 11.95 11.90 8.56
C LEU A 172 11.31 10.75 9.35
N ILE A 173 10.63 9.83 8.67
CA ILE A 173 10.01 8.67 9.31
C ILE A 173 11.07 7.79 9.98
N LYS A 174 12.18 7.52 9.31
CA LYS A 174 13.29 6.75 9.85
C LYS A 174 13.87 7.39 11.11
N MET A 175 14.09 8.68 11.10
CA MET A 175 14.60 9.42 12.27
C MET A 175 13.64 9.32 13.47
N ILE A 176 12.34 9.51 13.24
CA ILE A 176 11.32 9.42 14.29
C ILE A 176 11.31 8.02 14.91
N LEU A 177 11.32 6.97 14.07
CA LEU A 177 11.29 5.59 14.53
C LEU A 177 12.55 5.19 15.30
N LEU A 178 13.74 5.52 14.78
CA LEU A 178 14.99 5.17 15.47
C LEU A 178 15.10 5.88 16.83
N LYS A 179 14.75 7.16 16.89
CA LYS A 179 14.77 7.90 18.17
C LYS A 179 13.76 7.39 19.18
N SER A 180 12.56 7.02 18.71
CA SER A 180 11.56 6.43 19.61
C SER A 180 11.96 5.03 20.08
N SER A 181 12.65 4.23 19.25
CA SER A 181 13.14 2.91 19.63
C SER A 181 14.23 2.98 20.70
N GLU A 182 15.18 3.91 20.56
CA GLU A 182 16.22 4.15 21.58
C GLU A 182 15.59 4.47 22.94
N ALA A 183 14.65 5.43 22.97
CA ALA A 183 13.94 5.82 24.19
C ALA A 183 13.12 4.66 24.80
N PHE A 184 12.56 3.77 23.96
CA PHE A 184 11.80 2.61 24.43
C PHE A 184 12.72 1.58 25.09
N VAL A 185 13.88 1.28 24.50
CA VAL A 185 14.87 0.36 25.07
C VAL A 185 15.39 0.85 26.41
N GLU A 186 15.67 2.16 26.55
CA GLU A 186 16.19 2.73 27.80
C GLU A 186 15.18 2.70 28.97
N ASN A 187 13.90 2.80 28.69
CA ASN A 187 12.85 2.97 29.73
C ASN A 187 12.04 1.71 30.05
N PHE A 188 12.16 0.64 29.27
CA PHE A 188 11.40 -0.61 29.46
C PHE A 188 12.27 -1.80 29.90
N HIS A 189 13.29 -1.54 30.71
CA HIS A 189 14.02 -2.57 31.45
C HIS A 189 13.22 -2.98 32.71
N TYR A 190 12.10 -3.72 32.51
CA TYR A 190 11.39 -4.39 33.61
C TYR A 190 11.03 -5.82 33.20
#